data_54f26df8baafb1e3b6040236a5382bdc
#
_entry.id   54f26df8baafb1e3b6040236a5382bdc
#
_cell.length_a   1.000
_cell.length_b   1.000
_cell.length_c   1.000
_cell.angle_alpha   90.00
_cell.angle_beta   90.00
_cell.angle_gamma   90.00
#
_symmetry.space_group_name_H-M   'P 1'
#
loop_
_entity.id
_entity.type
_entity.pdbx_description
1 polymer ?
#
loop_
_entity_poly.entity_id
_entity_poly.type
_entity_poly.pdbx_seq_one_letter_code
_entity_poly.pdbx_strand_id
1 'polypeptide(L)'
;MSIWLTIFLMARIGYGSPVSTPIVLAGNFGEPRPNHFHGGVDVKTGGVEGKGIFSIGDGYVWHISVGINGFGNAVYVRHPEGYTSVYCHLKDFSPVLRMRLRRKQYECGTSLGDFYFHPTEMPVSRGELIALSGNTGASQAPHLHLEILDTRWGDQLDPLDFIGNIVADDLPPIAHGAMAYPKSGEGVFNGSSVKQSFGFPTHQLSRTFTAWGKVGFGLWANDYMEATYNRYGVRRTELLVDDRCVFCSEVNRIAEDKTVEVNAWGDAEHFYQTGVWYLRAFTQNGMSLPFIRTDANAGYIDFNEERVYQLEFIITDFKGNTSRYAFTVTGKRTDIPKRRDDCVLNVVNRNRQTAILLPGAQLLVRQGAVTDCIKLTPSIRRNTNALSDEYTFSLRPVRLFRSATIRLRVNHKVADPSKLYIAAKGVVGRYIGGSYECGWISAGIRDLHLAYSVDSDNEPPVISAVASSIWQENGVIKLRLEDAKSGVDRYEGSVDGQFVLFEEVEKSTWVECRLKDTPLHRAGKPRQLRFTAIDRCGNRRTFESQIIY
;
A
#
# COMPACT_ATOMS: atom_id res chain seq x y z
N MET A 1 -1.35 40.92 12.43
CA MET A 1 -2.01 40.40 13.63
C MET A 1 -1.81 38.89 13.70
N SER A 2 -1.29 38.45 14.79
CA SER A 2 -0.60 37.24 15.20
C SER A 2 -1.05 35.92 14.52
N ILE A 3 -0.18 35.34 13.71
CA ILE A 3 -0.30 33.95 13.24
C ILE A 3 0.21 33.08 14.39
N TRP A 4 -0.65 32.24 14.92
CA TRP A 4 -0.31 31.24 15.93
C TRP A 4 0.65 30.23 15.35
N LEU A 5 1.93 30.43 15.59
CA LEU A 5 2.99 29.45 15.41
C LEU A 5 2.87 28.47 16.60
N THR A 6 2.01 27.48 16.48
CA THR A 6 2.04 26.37 17.43
C THR A 6 3.21 25.46 17.04
N ILE A 7 4.39 25.85 17.45
CA ILE A 7 5.54 24.96 17.50
C ILE A 7 5.23 23.97 18.62
N PHE A 8 4.74 22.79 18.26
CA PHE A 8 4.87 21.64 19.15
C PHE A 8 6.37 21.36 19.27
N LEU A 9 6.95 21.87 20.35
CA LEU A 9 8.24 21.39 20.84
C LEU A 9 7.98 19.96 21.34
N MET A 10 7.95 18.98 20.42
CA MET A 10 8.07 17.59 20.82
C MET A 10 9.45 17.50 21.47
N ALA A 11 9.49 17.26 22.78
CA ALA A 11 10.71 16.83 23.44
C ALA A 11 11.28 15.73 22.54
N ARG A 12 12.50 15.90 22.02
CA ARG A 12 13.14 14.92 21.13
C ARG A 12 13.21 13.61 21.91
N ILE A 13 12.26 12.73 21.66
CA ILE A 13 12.27 11.37 22.18
C ILE A 13 13.54 10.76 21.61
N GLY A 14 14.44 10.33 22.47
CA GLY A 14 15.75 9.84 22.05
C GLY A 14 15.69 8.43 21.47
N TYR A 15 14.94 8.24 20.38
CA TYR A 15 14.91 6.97 19.66
C TYR A 15 16.27 6.67 19.02
N GLY A 16 16.66 5.39 19.00
CA GLY A 16 17.90 4.88 18.44
C GLY A 16 17.76 4.36 17.01
N SER A 17 18.89 3.93 16.46
CA SER A 17 18.89 3.28 15.13
C SER A 17 18.27 1.90 15.19
N PRO A 18 17.41 1.52 14.22
CA PRO A 18 16.89 0.16 14.08
C PRO A 18 17.93 -0.82 13.51
N VAL A 19 19.08 -0.33 13.02
CA VAL A 19 20.16 -1.12 12.41
C VAL A 19 21.51 -0.73 13.00
N SER A 20 22.52 -1.61 12.92
CA SER A 20 23.88 -1.36 13.44
C SER A 20 24.77 -0.55 12.48
N THR A 21 24.33 -0.30 11.25
CA THR A 21 25.04 0.49 10.25
C THR A 21 24.45 1.89 10.13
N PRO A 22 25.13 2.86 9.50
CA PRO A 22 24.52 4.13 9.14
C PRO A 22 23.21 3.90 8.36
N ILE A 23 22.18 4.69 8.69
CA ILE A 23 20.88 4.56 8.04
C ILE A 23 20.96 5.12 6.63
N VAL A 24 20.67 4.27 5.64
CA VAL A 24 20.51 4.64 4.24
C VAL A 24 19.13 4.17 3.79
N LEU A 25 18.34 5.06 3.20
CA LEU A 25 16.98 4.76 2.83
C LEU A 25 16.87 4.18 1.40
N ALA A 26 15.87 3.35 1.18
CA ALA A 26 15.40 2.92 -0.13
C ALA A 26 14.09 3.63 -0.52
N GLY A 27 13.30 4.06 0.47
CA GLY A 27 12.07 4.83 0.33
C GLY A 27 11.78 5.60 1.61
N ASN A 28 11.13 6.75 1.51
CA ASN A 28 10.74 7.58 2.65
C ASN A 28 9.23 7.56 2.90
N PHE A 29 8.83 8.13 4.05
CA PHE A 29 7.44 8.24 4.45
C PHE A 29 6.63 9.13 3.49
N GLY A 30 5.39 8.73 3.22
CA GLY A 30 4.46 9.49 2.40
C GLY A 30 4.76 9.50 0.90
N GLU A 31 5.80 8.78 0.45
CA GLU A 31 6.08 8.57 -0.97
C GLU A 31 4.82 8.04 -1.68
N PRO A 32 4.36 8.69 -2.77
CA PRO A 32 3.18 8.24 -3.49
C PRO A 32 3.47 6.93 -4.22
N ARG A 33 2.76 5.89 -3.83
CA ARG A 33 2.76 4.58 -4.49
C ARG A 33 1.38 4.31 -5.13
N PRO A 34 1.26 3.44 -6.12
CA PRO A 34 -0.05 3.09 -6.67
C PRO A 34 -1.02 2.64 -5.58
N ASN A 35 -2.09 3.42 -5.38
CA ASN A 35 -3.19 3.14 -4.46
C ASN A 35 -2.91 3.30 -2.95
N HIS A 36 -1.72 3.69 -2.54
CA HIS A 36 -1.40 3.97 -1.13
C HIS A 36 -0.21 4.92 -1.01
N PHE A 37 -0.10 5.58 0.14
CA PHE A 37 1.14 6.21 0.55
C PHE A 37 2.08 5.18 1.16
N HIS A 38 3.37 5.40 1.05
CA HIS A 38 4.34 4.64 1.83
C HIS A 38 4.20 4.99 3.32
N GLY A 39 3.83 4.02 4.15
CA GLY A 39 3.47 4.22 5.55
C GLY A 39 4.65 4.33 6.52
N GLY A 40 5.87 4.17 6.03
CA GLY A 40 7.08 4.18 6.85
C GLY A 40 8.32 4.59 6.09
N VAL A 41 9.47 4.10 6.51
CA VAL A 41 10.75 4.23 5.80
C VAL A 41 11.32 2.85 5.49
N ASP A 42 11.87 2.70 4.28
CA ASP A 42 12.57 1.49 3.86
C ASP A 42 14.07 1.67 4.11
N VAL A 43 14.60 1.03 5.17
CA VAL A 43 16.02 1.09 5.54
C VAL A 43 16.79 -0.02 4.84
N LYS A 44 17.82 0.36 4.07
CA LYS A 44 18.68 -0.60 3.35
C LYS A 44 19.46 -1.49 4.32
N THR A 45 19.50 -2.78 4.01
CA THR A 45 20.30 -3.80 4.75
C THR A 45 21.47 -4.31 3.91
N GLY A 46 21.90 -3.54 2.91
CA GLY A 46 22.97 -3.92 1.99
C GLY A 46 22.55 -4.98 0.97
N GLY A 47 21.24 -5.16 0.73
CA GLY A 47 20.71 -6.16 -0.20
C GLY A 47 20.81 -7.60 0.32
N VAL A 48 21.06 -7.78 1.63
CA VAL A 48 21.19 -9.10 2.26
C VAL A 48 20.24 -9.24 3.43
N GLU A 49 19.85 -10.45 3.70
CA GLU A 49 19.05 -10.84 4.86
C GLU A 49 19.93 -11.19 6.07
N GLY A 50 19.32 -11.25 7.26
CA GLY A 50 19.98 -11.70 8.49
C GLY A 50 20.77 -10.61 9.22
N LYS A 51 20.64 -9.33 8.83
CA LYS A 51 21.18 -8.22 9.64
C LYS A 51 20.36 -8.03 10.91
N GLY A 52 21.03 -7.71 12.02
CA GLY A 52 20.35 -7.43 13.28
C GLY A 52 19.41 -6.23 13.18
N ILE A 53 18.18 -6.41 13.67
CA ILE A 53 17.17 -5.36 13.81
C ILE A 53 16.97 -5.10 15.30
N PHE A 54 17.04 -3.82 15.68
CA PHE A 54 17.06 -3.39 17.07
C PHE A 54 15.84 -2.52 17.39
N SER A 55 15.33 -2.62 18.62
CA SER A 55 14.28 -1.72 19.09
C SER A 55 14.78 -0.29 19.13
N ILE A 56 14.05 0.63 18.50
CA ILE A 56 14.40 2.07 18.49
C ILE A 56 14.21 2.75 19.84
N GLY A 57 13.35 2.19 20.72
CA GLY A 57 13.03 2.76 22.03
C GLY A 57 12.77 1.67 23.07
N ASP A 58 12.70 2.07 24.34
CA ASP A 58 12.21 1.24 25.42
C ASP A 58 10.72 0.94 25.24
N GLY A 59 10.26 -0.22 25.69
CA GLY A 59 8.86 -0.60 25.59
C GLY A 59 8.61 -2.09 25.79
N TYR A 60 7.61 -2.62 25.08
CA TYR A 60 7.34 -4.05 25.07
C TYR A 60 6.79 -4.49 23.72
N VAL A 61 7.13 -5.69 23.28
CA VAL A 61 6.50 -6.32 22.12
C VAL A 61 5.08 -6.72 22.49
N TRP A 62 4.10 -6.06 21.91
CA TRP A 62 2.69 -6.34 22.17
C TRP A 62 2.06 -7.24 21.11
N HIS A 63 2.65 -7.29 19.91
CA HIS A 63 2.12 -8.02 18.77
C HIS A 63 3.26 -8.50 17.87
N ILE A 64 3.18 -9.76 17.43
CA ILE A 64 4.00 -10.33 16.36
C ILE A 64 3.04 -10.87 15.31
N SER A 65 3.20 -10.42 14.06
CA SER A 65 2.51 -10.98 12.90
C SER A 65 3.43 -11.94 12.15
N VAL A 66 2.92 -13.11 11.82
CA VAL A 66 3.59 -14.10 10.97
C VAL A 66 2.74 -14.32 9.74
N GLY A 67 3.20 -13.85 8.58
CA GLY A 67 2.39 -13.87 7.36
C GLY A 67 3.21 -13.94 6.08
N ILE A 68 2.54 -14.34 5.00
CA ILE A 68 3.12 -14.50 3.65
C ILE A 68 2.90 -13.28 2.76
N ASN A 69 1.97 -12.40 3.12
CA ASN A 69 1.58 -11.22 2.36
C ASN A 69 1.79 -9.94 3.19
N GLY A 70 1.63 -8.79 2.57
CA GLY A 70 1.72 -7.49 3.24
C GLY A 70 3.07 -7.31 3.94
N PHE A 71 3.07 -7.11 5.25
CA PHE A 71 4.28 -6.93 6.07
C PHE A 71 5.13 -8.18 6.24
N GLY A 72 4.62 -9.37 5.86
CA GLY A 72 5.32 -10.62 6.13
C GLY A 72 5.42 -10.89 7.64
N ASN A 73 6.62 -11.25 8.09
CA ASN A 73 6.90 -11.32 9.52
C ASN A 73 7.15 -9.91 10.06
N ALA A 74 6.41 -9.53 11.11
CA ALA A 74 6.52 -8.20 11.69
C ALA A 74 6.47 -8.22 13.22
N VAL A 75 7.21 -7.29 13.84
CA VAL A 75 7.23 -7.05 15.30
C VAL A 75 6.69 -5.65 15.57
N TYR A 76 5.80 -5.54 16.54
CA TYR A 76 5.20 -4.28 16.98
C TYR A 76 5.62 -4.02 18.43
N VAL A 77 6.34 -2.93 18.66
CA VAL A 77 6.80 -2.50 19.98
C VAL A 77 6.01 -1.26 20.41
N ARG A 78 5.28 -1.37 21.52
CA ARG A 78 4.63 -0.22 22.17
C ARG A 78 5.58 0.48 23.12
N HIS A 79 5.68 1.79 22.93
CA HIS A 79 6.52 2.69 23.70
C HIS A 79 5.71 3.47 24.73
N PRO A 80 6.31 3.83 25.90
CA PRO A 80 5.59 4.55 26.96
C PRO A 80 5.12 5.94 26.54
N GLU A 81 5.73 6.53 25.50
CA GLU A 81 5.37 7.85 24.97
C GLU A 81 4.07 7.85 24.13
N GLY A 82 3.44 6.68 23.94
CA GLY A 82 2.19 6.55 23.20
C GLY A 82 2.36 6.27 21.71
N TYR A 83 3.52 5.80 21.30
CA TYR A 83 3.82 5.39 19.93
C TYR A 83 4.03 3.88 19.85
N THR A 84 3.84 3.34 18.64
CA THR A 84 4.14 1.94 18.33
C THR A 84 5.07 1.89 17.13
N SER A 85 6.27 1.33 17.30
CA SER A 85 7.15 1.04 16.17
C SER A 85 6.86 -0.34 15.59
N VAL A 86 6.86 -0.43 14.26
CA VAL A 86 6.55 -1.65 13.50
C VAL A 86 7.72 -1.98 12.61
N TYR A 87 8.27 -3.18 12.77
CA TYR A 87 9.42 -3.69 12.02
C TYR A 87 8.95 -4.81 11.10
N CYS A 88 9.04 -4.63 9.80
CA CYS A 88 8.44 -5.52 8.81
C CYS A 88 9.46 -6.23 7.93
N HIS A 89 8.97 -7.18 7.14
CA HIS A 89 9.72 -8.00 6.18
C HIS A 89 10.83 -8.83 6.83
N LEU A 90 10.66 -9.18 8.11
CA LEU A 90 11.67 -9.85 8.91
C LEU A 90 11.88 -11.30 8.45
N LYS A 91 13.16 -11.73 8.46
CA LYS A 91 13.53 -13.13 8.23
C LYS A 91 13.20 -13.98 9.43
N ASP A 92 13.53 -13.47 10.61
CA ASP A 92 13.47 -14.21 11.85
C ASP A 92 13.41 -13.25 13.05
N PHE A 93 13.02 -13.78 14.19
CA PHE A 93 12.93 -13.07 15.46
C PHE A 93 14.16 -13.37 16.32
N SER A 94 14.46 -12.51 17.31
CA SER A 94 15.50 -12.81 18.29
C SER A 94 15.18 -14.12 19.04
N PRO A 95 16.18 -14.81 19.61
CA PRO A 95 15.94 -16.09 20.28
C PRO A 95 14.84 -16.02 21.37
N VAL A 96 14.78 -14.91 22.10
CA VAL A 96 13.76 -14.69 23.14
C VAL A 96 12.36 -14.53 22.53
N LEU A 97 12.23 -13.66 21.53
CA LEU A 97 10.95 -13.44 20.86
C LEU A 97 10.47 -14.71 20.15
N ARG A 98 11.39 -15.41 19.47
CA ARG A 98 11.09 -16.68 18.79
C ARG A 98 10.56 -17.73 19.76
N MET A 99 11.18 -17.90 20.93
CA MET A 99 10.73 -18.85 21.95
C MET A 99 9.31 -18.53 22.43
N ARG A 100 9.03 -17.25 22.71
CA ARG A 100 7.70 -16.80 23.18
C ARG A 100 6.64 -16.96 22.08
N LEU A 101 6.97 -16.55 20.85
CA LEU A 101 6.09 -16.72 19.70
C LEU A 101 5.75 -18.19 19.47
N ARG A 102 6.75 -19.07 19.46
CA ARG A 102 6.57 -20.50 19.23
C ARG A 102 5.64 -21.12 20.28
N ARG A 103 5.78 -20.71 21.52
CA ARG A 103 4.84 -21.14 22.57
C ARG A 103 3.40 -20.75 22.24
N LYS A 104 3.16 -19.50 21.82
CA LYS A 104 1.82 -19.03 21.40
C LYS A 104 1.31 -19.78 20.18
N GLN A 105 2.15 -20.04 19.19
CA GLN A 105 1.79 -20.81 18.00
C GLN A 105 1.32 -22.22 18.35
N TYR A 106 2.01 -22.91 19.28
CA TYR A 106 1.59 -24.22 19.77
C TYR A 106 0.32 -24.15 20.62
N GLU A 107 0.15 -23.15 21.48
CA GLU A 107 -1.07 -22.92 22.25
C GLU A 107 -2.29 -22.68 21.34
N CYS A 108 -2.12 -21.95 20.22
CA CYS A 108 -3.17 -21.66 19.24
C CYS A 108 -3.34 -22.75 18.17
N GLY A 109 -2.39 -23.69 18.03
CA GLY A 109 -2.40 -24.70 16.97
C GLY A 109 -2.29 -24.12 15.55
N THR A 110 -1.56 -23.00 15.37
CA THR A 110 -1.40 -22.35 14.07
C THR A 110 0.03 -21.86 13.86
N SER A 111 0.50 -21.96 12.61
CA SER A 111 1.80 -21.46 12.19
C SER A 111 1.77 -19.97 11.81
N LEU A 112 0.66 -19.51 11.26
CA LEU A 112 0.46 -18.17 10.73
C LEU A 112 -0.58 -17.42 11.54
N GLY A 113 -0.48 -16.09 11.57
CA GLY A 113 -1.47 -15.22 12.20
C GLY A 113 -0.86 -14.13 13.06
N ASP A 114 -1.72 -13.52 13.86
CA ASP A 114 -1.41 -12.41 14.74
C ASP A 114 -1.37 -12.88 16.20
N PHE A 115 -0.23 -12.69 16.85
CA PHE A 115 0.04 -13.16 18.21
C PHE A 115 0.25 -11.96 19.13
N TYR A 116 -0.61 -11.85 20.16
CA TYR A 116 -0.61 -10.73 21.10
C TYR A 116 -0.01 -11.13 22.45
N PHE A 117 0.73 -10.20 23.06
CA PHE A 117 1.46 -10.41 24.30
C PHE A 117 1.12 -9.35 25.34
N HIS A 118 1.13 -9.76 26.61
CA HIS A 118 0.94 -8.84 27.72
C HIS A 118 2.21 -7.98 27.93
N PRO A 119 2.11 -6.74 28.44
CA PRO A 119 3.27 -5.85 28.64
C PRO A 119 4.43 -6.47 29.43
N THR A 120 4.15 -7.39 30.37
CA THR A 120 5.17 -8.04 31.18
C THR A 120 5.80 -9.27 30.53
N GLU A 121 5.28 -9.76 29.39
CA GLU A 121 5.78 -10.97 28.74
C GLU A 121 7.06 -10.75 27.94
N MET A 122 7.14 -9.59 27.25
CA MET A 122 8.26 -9.28 26.36
C MET A 122 8.66 -7.79 26.45
N PRO A 123 9.18 -7.33 27.61
CA PRO A 123 9.80 -6.02 27.71
C PRO A 123 11.03 -5.96 26.80
N VAL A 124 11.29 -4.81 26.19
CA VAL A 124 12.46 -4.56 25.34
C VAL A 124 13.05 -3.19 25.66
N SER A 125 14.37 -3.12 25.60
CA SER A 125 15.12 -1.88 25.78
C SER A 125 15.55 -1.29 24.43
N ARG A 126 15.75 0.01 24.39
CA ARG A 126 16.34 0.66 23.22
C ARG A 126 17.68 0.04 22.85
N GLY A 127 17.84 -0.32 21.57
CA GLY A 127 19.07 -0.98 21.08
C GLY A 127 19.13 -2.48 21.35
N GLU A 128 18.08 -3.08 21.92
CA GLU A 128 17.98 -4.54 22.07
C GLU A 128 17.67 -5.21 20.73
N LEU A 129 18.36 -6.32 20.45
CA LEU A 129 18.10 -7.13 19.26
C LEU A 129 16.73 -7.78 19.35
N ILE A 130 15.83 -7.45 18.43
CA ILE A 130 14.46 -7.99 18.37
C ILE A 130 14.24 -8.96 17.21
N ALA A 131 14.97 -8.77 16.09
CA ALA A 131 14.77 -9.58 14.89
C ALA A 131 16.00 -9.56 13.96
N LEU A 132 15.88 -10.30 12.86
CA LEU A 132 16.82 -10.30 11.75
C LEU A 132 16.10 -9.76 10.49
N SER A 133 16.78 -8.91 9.74
CA SER A 133 16.26 -8.39 8.46
C SER A 133 15.99 -9.51 7.47
N GLY A 134 14.98 -9.36 6.65
CA GLY A 134 14.58 -10.35 5.65
C GLY A 134 13.98 -9.73 4.41
N ASN A 135 13.12 -10.52 3.76
CA ASN A 135 12.44 -10.17 2.53
C ASN A 135 11.03 -10.79 2.49
N THR A 136 10.43 -11.10 3.67
CA THR A 136 9.11 -11.73 3.76
C THR A 136 7.99 -10.80 3.33
N GLY A 137 6.82 -11.34 2.95
CA GLY A 137 5.66 -10.57 2.54
C GLY A 137 5.83 -9.84 1.21
N ALA A 138 5.19 -8.68 1.06
CA ALA A 138 5.15 -7.89 -0.17
C ALA A 138 6.40 -7.00 -0.35
N SER A 139 7.59 -7.59 -0.30
CA SER A 139 8.88 -6.93 -0.47
C SER A 139 9.54 -7.36 -1.79
N GLN A 140 10.29 -6.47 -2.47
CA GLN A 140 10.98 -6.78 -3.73
C GLN A 140 12.44 -7.19 -3.51
N ALA A 141 13.06 -6.72 -2.44
CA ALA A 141 14.47 -6.99 -2.10
C ALA A 141 14.67 -6.88 -0.59
N PRO A 142 15.73 -7.49 -0.01
CA PRO A 142 16.01 -7.42 1.41
C PRO A 142 16.18 -5.97 1.92
N HIS A 143 15.32 -5.58 2.87
CA HIS A 143 15.36 -4.31 3.58
C HIS A 143 14.57 -4.40 4.90
N LEU A 144 14.65 -3.39 5.74
CA LEU A 144 13.74 -3.19 6.86
C LEU A 144 12.73 -2.12 6.49
N HIS A 145 11.44 -2.43 6.48
CA HIS A 145 10.38 -1.45 6.50
C HIS A 145 10.04 -1.11 7.95
N LEU A 146 10.22 0.16 8.33
CA LEU A 146 9.95 0.68 9.67
C LEU A 146 8.80 1.68 9.63
N GLU A 147 7.73 1.41 10.38
CA GLU A 147 6.65 2.37 10.62
C GLU A 147 6.66 2.86 12.07
N ILE A 148 6.10 4.05 12.30
CA ILE A 148 5.72 4.54 13.62
C ILE A 148 4.24 4.90 13.59
N LEU A 149 3.48 4.32 14.51
CA LEU A 149 2.05 4.55 14.64
C LEU A 149 1.75 5.36 15.92
N ASP A 150 0.82 6.28 15.82
CA ASP A 150 0.12 6.81 16.98
C ASP A 150 -0.68 5.66 17.63
N THR A 151 -0.29 5.22 18.82
CA THR A 151 -0.91 4.03 19.46
C THR A 151 -2.40 4.21 19.72
N ARG A 152 -2.87 5.45 19.89
CA ARG A 152 -4.28 5.76 20.17
C ARG A 152 -5.16 5.73 18.93
N TRP A 153 -4.66 6.27 17.81
CA TRP A 153 -5.45 6.49 16.60
C TRP A 153 -5.13 5.52 15.46
N GLY A 154 -3.98 4.84 15.52
CA GLY A 154 -3.48 3.97 14.45
C GLY A 154 -2.91 4.72 13.25
N ASP A 155 -2.84 6.06 13.30
CA ASP A 155 -2.30 6.85 12.21
C ASP A 155 -0.79 6.60 12.06
N GLN A 156 -0.34 6.48 10.82
CA GLN A 156 1.07 6.40 10.46
C GLN A 156 1.72 7.77 10.59
N LEU A 157 2.88 7.81 11.27
CA LEU A 157 3.68 9.01 11.49
C LEU A 157 5.01 8.87 10.77
N ASP A 158 5.58 9.98 10.30
CA ASP A 158 6.88 9.95 9.64
C ASP A 158 7.98 9.48 10.61
N PRO A 159 8.62 8.33 10.39
CA PRO A 159 9.71 7.86 11.25
C PRO A 159 10.88 8.84 11.32
N LEU A 160 11.07 9.70 10.31
CA LEU A 160 12.15 10.70 10.31
C LEU A 160 11.92 11.84 11.33
N ASP A 161 10.70 12.03 11.82
CA ASP A 161 10.47 12.93 12.96
C ASP A 161 11.06 12.37 14.27
N PHE A 162 11.32 11.08 14.34
CA PHE A 162 11.81 10.36 15.53
C PHE A 162 13.30 9.99 15.43
N ILE A 163 13.72 9.45 14.27
CA ILE A 163 15.10 9.00 14.04
C ILE A 163 15.87 9.87 13.04
N GLY A 164 15.28 10.92 12.49
CA GLY A 164 15.90 11.76 11.45
C GLY A 164 17.20 12.46 11.87
N ASN A 165 17.42 12.61 13.18
CA ASN A 165 18.68 13.17 13.70
C ASN A 165 19.92 12.31 13.41
N ILE A 166 19.72 11.00 13.16
CA ILE A 166 20.78 10.03 12.83
C ILE A 166 20.79 9.62 11.35
N VAL A 167 19.98 10.25 10.52
CA VAL A 167 19.98 10.10 9.06
C VAL A 167 20.69 11.30 8.45
N ALA A 168 21.69 11.07 7.61
CA ALA A 168 22.41 12.13 6.91
C ALA A 168 21.66 12.54 5.65
N ASP A 169 21.48 13.86 5.46
CA ASP A 169 20.92 14.46 4.27
C ASP A 169 21.20 15.97 4.25
N ASP A 170 21.97 16.42 3.27
CA ASP A 170 22.30 17.81 3.03
C ASP A 170 21.84 18.29 1.63
N LEU A 171 21.15 17.42 0.85
CA LEU A 171 20.72 17.73 -0.51
C LEU A 171 19.30 18.30 -0.51
N PRO A 172 19.08 19.49 -1.12
CA PRO A 172 17.73 20.01 -1.25
C PRO A 172 16.93 19.24 -2.32
N PRO A 173 15.59 19.11 -2.17
CA PRO A 173 14.74 18.45 -3.14
C PRO A 173 14.71 19.19 -4.49
N ILE A 174 14.45 18.47 -5.58
CA ILE A 174 14.48 18.96 -6.95
C ILE A 174 13.10 18.86 -7.58
N ALA A 175 12.57 19.98 -8.13
CA ALA A 175 11.40 19.96 -8.99
C ALA A 175 11.81 19.76 -10.45
N HIS A 176 11.19 18.79 -11.10
CA HIS A 176 11.42 18.46 -12.51
C HIS A 176 10.45 19.17 -13.45
N GLY A 177 9.23 19.44 -12.97
CA GLY A 177 8.22 20.13 -13.75
C GLY A 177 6.91 20.34 -13.02
N ALA A 178 6.06 21.16 -13.61
CA ALA A 178 4.70 21.37 -13.13
C ALA A 178 3.67 21.02 -14.20
N MET A 179 2.42 20.83 -13.76
CA MET A 179 1.26 20.62 -14.61
C MET A 179 0.17 21.60 -14.23
N ALA A 180 -0.35 22.33 -15.20
CA ALA A 180 -1.52 23.18 -15.06
C ALA A 180 -2.80 22.35 -15.28
N TYR A 181 -3.79 22.54 -14.42
CA TYR A 181 -5.10 21.87 -14.44
C TYR A 181 -6.22 22.92 -14.55
N PRO A 182 -6.61 23.34 -15.76
CA PRO A 182 -7.78 24.19 -15.91
C PRO A 182 -9.02 23.52 -15.32
N LYS A 183 -9.75 24.23 -14.46
CA LYS A 183 -10.98 23.71 -13.87
C LYS A 183 -12.06 23.63 -14.94
N SER A 184 -12.64 22.47 -15.15
CA SER A 184 -13.59 22.20 -16.23
C SER A 184 -14.79 23.15 -16.22
N GLY A 185 -14.98 23.90 -17.30
CA GLY A 185 -16.03 24.92 -17.45
C GLY A 185 -15.77 26.23 -16.70
N GLU A 186 -14.63 26.36 -15.99
CA GLU A 186 -14.31 27.52 -15.16
C GLU A 186 -12.92 28.11 -15.46
N GLY A 187 -12.08 27.46 -16.28
CA GLY A 187 -10.73 27.96 -16.56
C GLY A 187 -10.11 27.42 -17.83
N VAL A 188 -9.10 28.16 -18.32
CA VAL A 188 -8.23 27.79 -19.46
C VAL A 188 -6.78 28.15 -19.13
N PHE A 189 -5.84 27.37 -19.68
CA PHE A 189 -4.40 27.62 -19.63
C PHE A 189 -3.81 27.52 -21.03
N ASN A 190 -3.05 28.55 -21.44
CA ASN A 190 -2.58 28.70 -22.81
C ASN A 190 -3.69 28.50 -23.87
N GLY A 191 -4.89 29.01 -23.59
CA GLY A 191 -6.06 28.89 -24.48
C GLY A 191 -6.71 27.51 -24.52
N SER A 192 -6.30 26.55 -23.66
CA SER A 192 -6.85 25.20 -23.63
C SER A 192 -7.50 24.87 -22.27
N SER A 193 -8.57 24.08 -22.30
CA SER A 193 -9.21 23.51 -21.12
C SER A 193 -8.63 22.15 -20.70
N VAL A 194 -7.60 21.66 -21.42
CA VAL A 194 -6.92 20.38 -21.13
C VAL A 194 -5.68 20.65 -20.28
N LYS A 195 -5.37 19.75 -19.35
CA LYS A 195 -4.15 19.81 -18.52
C LYS A 195 -2.90 19.83 -19.38
N GLN A 196 -1.90 20.63 -18.99
CA GLN A 196 -0.65 20.82 -19.71
C GLN A 196 0.53 20.80 -18.76
N SER A 197 1.58 20.02 -19.08
CA SER A 197 2.82 19.98 -18.31
C SER A 197 3.89 20.89 -18.92
N PHE A 198 4.80 21.34 -18.05
CA PHE A 198 6.02 22.04 -18.42
C PHE A 198 7.15 21.72 -17.44
N GLY A 199 8.39 21.72 -17.94
CA GLY A 199 9.57 21.40 -17.15
C GLY A 199 10.17 22.61 -16.41
N PHE A 200 10.96 22.33 -15.38
CA PHE A 200 11.81 23.28 -14.68
C PHE A 200 13.30 23.05 -15.00
N PRO A 201 13.80 23.52 -16.16
CA PRO A 201 15.23 23.44 -16.49
C PRO A 201 16.08 24.33 -15.59
N THR A 202 15.47 25.34 -14.96
CA THR A 202 16.09 26.30 -14.03
C THR A 202 15.12 26.64 -12.92
N HIS A 203 15.64 27.18 -11.81
CA HIS A 203 14.84 27.63 -10.66
C HIS A 203 13.86 28.78 -10.99
N GLN A 204 14.13 29.55 -12.04
CA GLN A 204 13.23 30.57 -12.53
C GLN A 204 13.02 30.41 -14.03
N LEU A 205 11.76 30.27 -14.44
CA LEU A 205 11.42 30.18 -15.87
C LEU A 205 11.32 31.56 -16.48
N SER A 206 12.03 31.77 -17.59
CA SER A 206 11.87 32.97 -18.44
C SER A 206 10.61 32.94 -19.30
N ARG A 207 10.04 31.75 -19.54
CA ARG A 207 8.82 31.57 -20.30
C ARG A 207 7.61 32.03 -19.51
N THR A 208 6.76 32.86 -20.11
CA THR A 208 5.48 33.28 -19.57
C THR A 208 4.34 32.44 -20.14
N PHE A 209 3.41 32.07 -19.29
CA PHE A 209 2.19 31.37 -19.66
C PHE A 209 0.99 32.32 -19.65
N THR A 210 -0.13 31.90 -20.22
CA THR A 210 -1.39 32.65 -20.15
C THR A 210 -2.48 31.81 -19.49
N ALA A 211 -3.36 32.43 -18.71
CA ALA A 211 -4.52 31.78 -18.13
C ALA A 211 -5.71 32.72 -18.00
N TRP A 212 -6.92 32.15 -17.94
CA TRP A 212 -8.15 32.87 -17.62
C TRP A 212 -9.10 31.98 -16.83
N GLY A 213 -9.70 32.51 -15.76
CA GLY A 213 -10.52 31.76 -14.80
C GLY A 213 -9.68 30.84 -13.90
N LYS A 214 -10.28 29.78 -13.38
CA LYS A 214 -9.69 28.94 -12.35
C LYS A 214 -8.76 27.86 -12.89
N VAL A 215 -7.50 27.90 -12.48
CA VAL A 215 -6.48 26.90 -12.82
C VAL A 215 -5.78 26.43 -11.54
N GLY A 216 -5.72 25.12 -11.34
CA GLY A 216 -4.88 24.49 -10.33
C GLY A 216 -3.52 24.11 -10.91
N PHE A 217 -2.52 23.92 -10.06
CA PHE A 217 -1.20 23.44 -10.47
C PHE A 217 -0.83 22.17 -9.68
N GLY A 218 0.04 21.34 -10.25
CA GLY A 218 0.64 20.20 -9.61
C GLY A 218 2.13 20.17 -9.87
N LEU A 219 2.89 19.54 -8.99
CA LEU A 219 4.33 19.50 -9.04
C LEU A 219 4.84 18.07 -9.19
N TRP A 220 5.80 17.85 -10.08
CA TRP A 220 6.65 16.68 -10.13
C TRP A 220 8.01 17.04 -9.50
N ALA A 221 8.25 16.54 -8.32
CA ALA A 221 9.46 16.76 -7.57
C ALA A 221 9.90 15.49 -6.85
N ASN A 222 11.18 15.37 -6.61
CA ASN A 222 11.77 14.31 -5.79
C ASN A 222 12.80 14.91 -4.84
N ASP A 223 12.95 14.27 -3.71
CA ASP A 223 14.04 14.45 -2.79
C ASP A 223 15.16 13.44 -3.05
N TYR A 224 16.39 13.73 -2.62
CA TYR A 224 17.60 12.94 -2.86
C TYR A 224 18.50 12.98 -1.62
N MET A 225 19.30 11.93 -1.41
CA MET A 225 20.27 11.82 -0.32
C MET A 225 21.62 11.37 -0.90
N GLU A 226 22.75 11.82 -0.29
CA GLU A 226 24.12 11.60 -0.80
C GLU A 226 24.48 10.13 -0.94
N ALA A 227 24.02 9.29 0.00
CA ALA A 227 24.44 7.90 0.07
C ALA A 227 23.77 6.98 -0.98
N THR A 228 22.90 7.52 -1.86
CA THR A 228 22.08 6.68 -2.74
C THR A 228 21.54 7.46 -3.94
N TYR A 229 21.21 6.73 -5.01
CA TYR A 229 20.52 7.28 -6.20
C TYR A 229 18.98 7.13 -6.13
N ASN A 230 18.43 6.80 -4.96
CA ASN A 230 16.99 6.69 -4.79
C ASN A 230 16.31 8.06 -4.92
N ARG A 231 15.05 8.03 -5.37
CA ARG A 231 14.18 9.20 -5.42
C ARG A 231 13.18 9.07 -4.28
N TYR A 232 13.02 10.14 -3.52
CA TYR A 232 12.12 10.16 -2.37
C TYR A 232 10.96 11.13 -2.59
N GLY A 233 9.90 10.98 -1.83
CA GLY A 233 8.82 11.96 -1.74
C GLY A 233 9.30 13.22 -1.02
N VAL A 234 8.83 14.38 -1.47
CA VAL A 234 9.11 15.67 -0.83
C VAL A 234 8.29 15.80 0.45
N ARG A 235 8.92 16.20 1.56
CA ARG A 235 8.26 16.35 2.86
C ARG A 235 7.23 17.47 2.86
N ARG A 236 7.61 18.67 2.37
CA ARG A 236 6.75 19.85 2.36
C ARG A 236 6.76 20.51 0.99
N THR A 237 5.57 20.88 0.51
CA THR A 237 5.39 21.64 -0.73
C THR A 237 4.45 22.81 -0.47
N GLU A 238 4.86 24.01 -0.88
CA GLU A 238 4.04 25.21 -0.83
C GLU A 238 3.90 25.79 -2.24
N LEU A 239 2.73 26.34 -2.55
CA LEU A 239 2.50 27.15 -3.74
C LEU A 239 2.12 28.56 -3.31
N LEU A 240 2.93 29.53 -3.72
CA LEU A 240 2.68 30.93 -3.51
C LEU A 240 2.21 31.61 -4.80
N VAL A 241 1.33 32.59 -4.65
CA VAL A 241 0.89 33.49 -5.72
C VAL A 241 1.04 34.92 -5.20
N ASP A 242 1.86 35.72 -5.85
CA ASP A 242 2.19 37.09 -5.41
C ASP A 242 2.53 37.12 -3.89
N ASP A 243 3.47 36.26 -3.50
CA ASP A 243 3.97 36.06 -2.13
C ASP A 243 2.92 35.54 -1.10
N ARG A 244 1.71 35.18 -1.53
CA ARG A 244 0.68 34.61 -0.66
C ARG A 244 0.60 33.09 -0.86
N CYS A 245 0.74 32.34 0.23
CA CYS A 245 0.59 30.90 0.20
C CYS A 245 -0.88 30.52 -0.04
N VAL A 246 -1.16 29.84 -1.16
CA VAL A 246 -2.50 29.34 -1.54
C VAL A 246 -2.66 27.86 -1.25
N PHE A 247 -1.55 27.13 -1.16
CA PHE A 247 -1.50 25.70 -0.87
C PHE A 247 -0.26 25.37 -0.04
N CYS A 248 -0.42 24.47 0.93
CA CYS A 248 0.69 23.86 1.66
C CYS A 248 0.34 22.40 1.96
N SER A 249 1.26 21.50 1.66
CA SER A 249 1.23 20.11 2.16
C SER A 249 2.46 19.85 3.02
N GLU A 250 2.28 19.14 4.14
CA GLU A 250 3.37 18.68 4.99
C GLU A 250 3.12 17.24 5.40
N VAL A 251 3.74 16.30 4.66
CA VAL A 251 3.47 14.86 4.75
C VAL A 251 4.19 14.29 5.96
N ASN A 252 3.55 14.29 7.12
CA ASN A 252 4.09 13.82 8.39
C ASN A 252 3.15 12.90 9.17
N ARG A 253 1.89 12.81 8.74
CA ARG A 253 0.88 11.96 9.35
C ARG A 253 -0.15 11.51 8.31
N ILE A 254 -0.41 10.23 8.23
CA ILE A 254 -1.39 9.63 7.32
C ILE A 254 -2.35 8.78 8.16
N ALA A 255 -3.63 9.11 8.11
CA ALA A 255 -4.65 8.29 8.73
C ALA A 255 -4.83 6.99 7.92
N GLU A 256 -5.00 5.86 8.62
CA GLU A 256 -5.06 4.52 8.01
C GLU A 256 -6.12 4.44 6.88
N ASP A 257 -7.30 5.04 7.11
CA ASP A 257 -8.41 5.04 6.15
C ASP A 257 -8.21 6.00 4.96
N LYS A 258 -7.15 6.84 4.96
CA LYS A 258 -6.87 7.87 3.95
C LYS A 258 -5.79 7.51 2.95
N THR A 259 -5.10 6.40 3.15
CA THR A 259 -3.96 6.04 2.31
C THR A 259 -4.30 5.96 0.82
N VAL A 260 -5.52 5.55 0.45
CA VAL A 260 -5.98 5.48 -0.95
C VAL A 260 -6.21 6.87 -1.59
N GLU A 261 -6.32 7.93 -0.78
CA GLU A 261 -6.50 9.31 -1.27
C GLU A 261 -5.24 9.84 -2.01
N VAL A 262 -4.13 9.11 -1.98
CA VAL A 262 -2.97 9.35 -2.86
C VAL A 262 -3.39 9.46 -4.33
N ASN A 263 -4.36 8.67 -4.78
CA ASN A 263 -4.87 8.69 -6.16
C ASN A 263 -5.69 9.96 -6.50
N ALA A 264 -6.17 10.67 -5.48
CA ALA A 264 -6.84 11.95 -5.65
C ALA A 264 -5.87 13.13 -5.53
N TRP A 265 -4.89 13.02 -4.64
CA TRP A 265 -3.85 14.04 -4.50
C TRP A 265 -2.87 14.00 -5.67
N GLY A 266 -2.39 12.82 -6.06
CA GLY A 266 -1.60 12.62 -7.27
C GLY A 266 -2.46 12.53 -8.53
N ASP A 267 -1.89 12.83 -9.69
CA ASP A 267 -2.50 12.55 -10.99
C ASP A 267 -2.29 11.07 -11.36
N ALA A 268 -3.13 10.20 -10.80
CA ALA A 268 -3.02 8.76 -10.99
C ALA A 268 -3.14 8.35 -12.46
N GLU A 269 -3.99 9.03 -13.26
CA GLU A 269 -4.11 8.75 -14.69
C GLU A 269 -2.78 9.00 -15.42
N HIS A 270 -2.12 10.13 -15.12
CA HIS A 270 -0.82 10.44 -15.70
C HIS A 270 0.25 9.45 -15.26
N PHE A 271 0.27 9.10 -13.98
CA PHE A 271 1.20 8.12 -13.44
C PHE A 271 1.10 6.76 -14.14
N TYR A 272 -0.10 6.22 -14.34
CA TYR A 272 -0.28 4.93 -15.01
C TYR A 272 0.15 4.95 -16.48
N GLN A 273 0.16 6.12 -17.12
CA GLN A 273 0.60 6.28 -18.50
C GLN A 273 2.11 6.49 -18.65
N THR A 274 2.74 7.14 -17.66
CA THR A 274 4.12 7.66 -17.81
C THR A 274 5.08 7.23 -16.70
N GLY A 275 4.57 6.70 -15.59
CA GLY A 275 5.34 6.43 -14.37
C GLY A 275 5.68 7.68 -13.54
N VAL A 276 5.13 8.84 -13.89
CA VAL A 276 5.44 10.13 -13.23
C VAL A 276 4.25 10.61 -12.41
N TRP A 277 4.50 10.90 -11.12
CA TRP A 277 3.54 11.55 -10.24
C TRP A 277 3.62 13.08 -10.35
N TYR A 278 2.49 13.72 -10.67
CA TYR A 278 2.26 15.14 -10.39
C TYR A 278 1.35 15.24 -9.16
N LEU A 279 1.87 15.76 -8.06
CA LEU A 279 1.08 15.99 -6.84
C LEU A 279 0.40 17.35 -6.93
N ARG A 280 -0.94 17.36 -6.78
CA ARG A 280 -1.75 18.57 -6.95
C ARG A 280 -1.53 19.54 -5.79
N ALA A 281 -1.24 20.79 -6.11
CA ALA A 281 -1.22 21.91 -5.16
C ALA A 281 -2.61 22.55 -5.03
N PHE A 282 -3.65 21.73 -5.06
CA PHE A 282 -5.06 22.07 -4.84
C PHE A 282 -5.83 20.84 -4.39
N THR A 283 -6.96 21.05 -3.71
CA THR A 283 -7.79 19.95 -3.25
C THR A 283 -8.98 19.72 -4.18
N GLN A 284 -9.29 18.45 -4.39
CA GLN A 284 -10.53 18.04 -5.05
C GLN A 284 -11.64 17.85 -4.01
N ASN A 285 -12.90 17.99 -4.45
CA ASN A 285 -14.04 17.72 -3.58
C ASN A 285 -13.93 16.31 -2.96
N GLY A 286 -14.02 16.23 -1.61
CA GLY A 286 -14.00 14.98 -0.86
C GLY A 286 -12.64 14.40 -0.54
N MET A 287 -11.59 15.04 -0.94
CA MET A 287 -10.27 14.79 -0.40
C MET A 287 -10.19 15.38 1.03
N SER A 288 -9.65 14.63 1.95
CA SER A 288 -9.60 15.01 3.38
C SER A 288 -8.27 14.63 4.03
N LEU A 289 -7.17 14.76 3.26
CA LEU A 289 -5.82 14.52 3.77
C LEU A 289 -5.45 15.57 4.83
N PRO A 290 -5.18 15.18 6.09
CA PRO A 290 -5.01 16.11 7.21
C PRO A 290 -3.76 16.99 7.09
N PHE A 291 -2.79 16.56 6.30
CA PHE A 291 -1.53 17.26 6.07
C PHE A 291 -1.60 18.32 4.96
N ILE A 292 -2.78 18.55 4.34
CA ILE A 292 -2.99 19.56 3.29
C ILE A 292 -3.76 20.75 3.85
N ARG A 293 -3.28 21.95 3.58
CA ARG A 293 -3.91 23.22 3.87
C ARG A 293 -4.02 24.04 2.60
N THR A 294 -5.17 24.67 2.37
CA THR A 294 -5.43 25.52 1.20
C THR A 294 -6.09 26.82 1.64
N ASP A 295 -6.08 27.79 0.74
CA ASP A 295 -6.90 29.00 0.85
C ASP A 295 -8.41 28.70 0.62
N ALA A 296 -9.23 29.74 0.63
CA ALA A 296 -10.67 29.64 0.38
C ALA A 296 -11.04 29.11 -1.01
N ASN A 297 -10.12 29.18 -1.98
CA ASN A 297 -10.29 28.67 -3.33
C ASN A 297 -9.81 27.23 -3.51
N ALA A 298 -9.55 26.53 -2.39
CA ALA A 298 -9.07 25.15 -2.39
C ALA A 298 -7.72 24.96 -3.16
N GLY A 299 -6.87 26.01 -3.21
CA GLY A 299 -5.61 26.01 -3.95
C GLY A 299 -5.74 26.32 -5.46
N TYR A 300 -6.95 26.52 -5.98
CA TYR A 300 -7.12 27.01 -7.34
C TYR A 300 -6.83 28.51 -7.40
N ILE A 301 -6.09 28.92 -8.42
CA ILE A 301 -5.80 30.33 -8.69
C ILE A 301 -6.85 30.84 -9.68
N ASP A 302 -7.50 31.96 -9.34
CA ASP A 302 -8.48 32.62 -10.22
C ASP A 302 -7.81 33.76 -11.00
N PHE A 303 -7.50 33.49 -12.27
CA PHE A 303 -6.91 34.46 -13.20
C PHE A 303 -8.01 35.32 -13.81
N ASN A 304 -8.55 36.29 -13.06
CA ASN A 304 -9.69 37.12 -13.43
C ASN A 304 -9.30 38.58 -13.77
N GLU A 305 -8.02 38.91 -13.75
CA GLU A 305 -7.46 40.21 -14.06
C GLU A 305 -6.40 40.09 -15.16
N GLU A 306 -6.35 41.05 -16.07
CA GLU A 306 -5.35 41.15 -17.14
C GLU A 306 -4.05 41.75 -16.59
N ARG A 307 -3.31 40.95 -15.79
CA ARG A 307 -2.02 41.30 -15.19
C ARG A 307 -1.10 40.09 -15.15
N VAL A 308 0.14 40.31 -14.76
CA VAL A 308 1.09 39.24 -14.50
C VAL A 308 0.92 38.76 -13.04
N TYR A 309 0.83 37.46 -12.85
CA TYR A 309 0.84 36.75 -11.58
C TYR A 309 2.20 36.08 -11.41
N GLN A 310 2.83 36.25 -10.24
CA GLN A 310 4.06 35.57 -9.86
C GLN A 310 3.71 34.31 -9.08
N LEU A 311 4.15 33.16 -9.57
CA LEU A 311 3.93 31.88 -8.92
C LEU A 311 5.26 31.28 -8.50
N GLU A 312 5.32 30.75 -7.28
CA GLU A 312 6.51 30.09 -6.75
C GLU A 312 6.14 28.81 -6.01
N PHE A 313 6.78 27.70 -6.40
CA PHE A 313 6.81 26.49 -5.60
C PHE A 313 8.02 26.52 -4.65
N ILE A 314 7.78 26.25 -3.36
CA ILE A 314 8.79 26.03 -2.36
C ILE A 314 8.69 24.58 -1.92
N ILE A 315 9.78 23.83 -2.00
CA ILE A 315 9.86 22.44 -1.60
C ILE A 315 10.93 22.25 -0.56
N THR A 316 10.62 21.46 0.49
CA THR A 316 11.50 21.28 1.65
C THR A 316 11.50 19.80 2.05
N ASP A 317 12.67 19.26 2.38
CA ASP A 317 12.84 17.90 2.89
C ASP A 317 12.63 17.83 4.43
N PHE A 318 12.91 16.67 5.03
CA PHE A 318 12.77 16.44 6.47
C PHE A 318 13.87 17.13 7.32
N LYS A 319 15.00 17.51 6.71
CA LYS A 319 16.09 18.25 7.35
C LYS A 319 15.89 19.76 7.31
N GLY A 320 15.03 20.25 6.41
CA GLY A 320 14.80 21.67 6.17
C GLY A 320 15.59 22.22 4.98
N ASN A 321 16.30 21.37 4.20
CA ASN A 321 16.89 21.80 2.95
C ASN A 321 15.79 22.21 1.98
N THR A 322 15.94 23.36 1.32
CA THR A 322 14.84 23.99 0.57
C THR A 322 15.25 24.40 -0.82
N SER A 323 14.39 24.17 -1.80
CA SER A 323 14.49 24.69 -3.16
C SER A 323 13.26 25.50 -3.55
N ARG A 324 13.45 26.48 -4.45
CA ARG A 324 12.40 27.39 -4.93
C ARG A 324 12.36 27.40 -6.46
N TYR A 325 11.15 27.36 -7.03
CA TYR A 325 10.93 27.32 -8.47
C TYR A 325 9.84 28.31 -8.86
N ALA A 326 10.23 29.39 -9.55
CA ALA A 326 9.36 30.50 -9.90
C ALA A 326 9.02 30.52 -11.39
N PHE A 327 7.80 30.95 -11.69
CA PHE A 327 7.31 31.18 -13.05
C PHE A 327 6.20 32.22 -13.06
N THR A 328 5.90 32.78 -14.24
CA THR A 328 4.89 33.81 -14.42
C THR A 328 3.73 33.33 -15.27
N VAL A 329 2.53 33.77 -14.90
CA VAL A 329 1.30 33.55 -15.67
C VAL A 329 0.62 34.88 -15.89
N THR A 330 0.38 35.26 -17.16
CA THR A 330 -0.37 36.45 -17.50
C THR A 330 -1.86 36.11 -17.60
N GLY A 331 -2.68 36.80 -16.82
CA GLY A 331 -4.12 36.77 -16.98
C GLY A 331 -4.46 37.35 -18.35
N LYS A 332 -5.07 36.57 -19.22
CA LYS A 332 -5.48 36.97 -20.55
C LYS A 332 -6.90 36.52 -20.81
N ARG A 333 -7.83 37.47 -20.93
CA ARG A 333 -9.24 37.16 -21.19
C ARG A 333 -9.37 36.25 -22.42
N THR A 334 -9.99 35.10 -22.21
CA THR A 334 -10.16 34.03 -23.18
C THR A 334 -11.46 33.31 -22.90
N ASP A 335 -12.17 32.92 -23.97
CA ASP A 335 -13.41 32.15 -23.81
C ASP A 335 -13.16 30.82 -23.11
N ILE A 336 -13.94 30.57 -22.07
CA ILE A 336 -13.90 29.30 -21.32
C ILE A 336 -14.97 28.39 -21.92
N PRO A 337 -14.57 27.22 -22.48
CA PRO A 337 -15.52 26.26 -23.02
C PRO A 337 -16.47 25.77 -21.89
N LYS A 338 -17.78 25.87 -22.14
CA LYS A 338 -18.79 25.38 -21.21
C LYS A 338 -18.57 23.88 -20.95
N ARG A 339 -18.69 23.46 -19.68
CA ARG A 339 -18.74 22.04 -19.35
C ARG A 339 -19.90 21.41 -20.11
N ARG A 340 -19.63 20.41 -20.92
CA ARG A 340 -20.68 19.61 -21.52
C ARG A 340 -21.30 18.77 -20.41
N ASP A 341 -22.49 19.11 -19.95
CA ASP A 341 -23.35 18.23 -19.17
C ASP A 341 -23.91 17.17 -20.13
N ASP A 342 -23.06 16.27 -20.56
CA ASP A 342 -23.52 15.05 -21.18
C ASP A 342 -24.33 14.32 -20.09
N CYS A 343 -25.66 14.28 -20.21
CA CYS A 343 -26.54 13.35 -19.52
C CYS A 343 -26.06 11.94 -19.88
N VAL A 344 -25.17 11.39 -19.12
CA VAL A 344 -24.35 10.29 -19.57
C VAL A 344 -24.70 9.06 -18.77
N LEU A 345 -25.10 8.03 -19.51
CA LEU A 345 -25.07 6.65 -19.06
C LEU A 345 -23.67 6.35 -18.48
N ASN A 346 -23.65 5.55 -17.40
CA ASN A 346 -22.42 5.09 -16.77
C ASN A 346 -21.57 6.18 -16.06
N VAL A 347 -22.20 7.21 -15.51
CA VAL A 347 -21.52 8.18 -14.64
C VAL A 347 -21.63 7.75 -13.19
N VAL A 348 -20.49 7.52 -12.56
CA VAL A 348 -20.42 7.37 -11.10
C VAL A 348 -20.46 8.75 -10.48
N ASN A 349 -21.46 8.99 -9.63
CA ASN A 349 -21.65 10.24 -8.93
C ASN A 349 -21.12 10.15 -7.50
N ARG A 350 -20.32 11.15 -7.09
CA ARG A 350 -19.79 11.23 -5.73
C ARG A 350 -20.88 11.32 -4.65
N ASN A 351 -21.92 12.10 -4.92
CA ASN A 351 -22.91 12.50 -3.93
C ASN A 351 -24.08 11.52 -3.79
N ARG A 352 -24.11 10.45 -4.59
CA ARG A 352 -25.17 9.43 -4.54
C ARG A 352 -24.63 8.06 -4.91
N GLN A 353 -25.32 7.03 -4.45
CA GLN A 353 -25.11 5.67 -4.93
C GLN A 353 -25.42 5.58 -6.42
N THR A 354 -24.58 4.85 -7.15
CA THR A 354 -24.71 4.68 -8.61
C THR A 354 -24.70 3.19 -8.96
N ALA A 355 -25.66 2.77 -9.78
CA ALA A 355 -25.70 1.42 -10.36
C ALA A 355 -25.34 1.49 -11.85
N ILE A 356 -24.38 0.68 -12.27
CA ILE A 356 -24.03 0.44 -13.68
C ILE A 356 -24.57 -0.95 -14.03
N LEU A 357 -25.49 -0.98 -14.95
CA LEU A 357 -26.18 -2.22 -15.36
C LEU A 357 -25.71 -2.61 -16.76
N LEU A 358 -25.18 -3.81 -16.88
CA LEU A 358 -24.77 -4.43 -18.15
C LEU A 358 -25.49 -5.78 -18.33
N PRO A 359 -25.65 -6.25 -19.55
CA PRO A 359 -26.14 -7.62 -19.77
C PRO A 359 -25.24 -8.64 -19.07
N GLY A 360 -25.73 -9.27 -17.99
CA GLY A 360 -25.01 -10.27 -17.19
C GLY A 360 -24.08 -9.69 -16.11
N ALA A 361 -24.01 -8.38 -15.91
CA ALA A 361 -23.26 -7.79 -14.81
C ALA A 361 -23.95 -6.55 -14.21
N GLN A 362 -23.73 -6.34 -12.92
CA GLN A 362 -24.16 -5.17 -12.16
C GLN A 362 -23.00 -4.67 -11.32
N LEU A 363 -22.77 -3.37 -11.34
CA LEU A 363 -21.81 -2.70 -10.45
C LEU A 363 -22.55 -1.66 -9.61
N LEU A 364 -22.55 -1.84 -8.30
CA LEU A 364 -23.13 -0.92 -7.34
C LEU A 364 -22.03 -0.14 -6.63
N VAL A 365 -21.89 1.15 -6.97
CA VAL A 365 -20.88 2.06 -6.41
C VAL A 365 -21.54 2.90 -5.32
N ARG A 366 -20.98 2.87 -4.12
CA ARG A 366 -21.47 3.63 -2.96
C ARG A 366 -21.16 5.12 -3.11
N GLN A 367 -21.97 5.97 -2.46
CA GLN A 367 -21.68 7.38 -2.28
C GLN A 367 -20.28 7.57 -1.66
N GLY A 368 -19.53 8.58 -2.13
CA GLY A 368 -18.19 8.91 -1.62
C GLY A 368 -17.09 7.94 -2.07
N ALA A 369 -17.36 7.06 -3.03
CA ALA A 369 -16.36 6.15 -3.58
C ALA A 369 -15.40 6.81 -4.59
N VAL A 370 -15.70 8.04 -5.02
CA VAL A 370 -14.89 8.85 -5.95
C VAL A 370 -14.82 10.29 -5.45
N THR A 371 -13.82 11.07 -5.85
CA THR A 371 -13.68 12.49 -5.48
C THR A 371 -14.58 13.40 -6.31
N ASP A 372 -14.73 13.11 -7.59
CA ASP A 372 -15.62 13.85 -8.52
C ASP A 372 -16.47 12.85 -9.31
N CYS A 373 -17.43 13.35 -10.08
CA CYS A 373 -18.18 12.53 -11.02
C CYS A 373 -17.25 11.98 -12.10
N ILE A 374 -17.25 10.68 -12.31
CA ILE A 374 -16.44 10.03 -13.34
C ILE A 374 -17.33 9.29 -14.34
N LYS A 375 -17.02 9.45 -15.62
CA LYS A 375 -17.64 8.67 -16.71
C LYS A 375 -16.89 7.37 -16.87
N LEU A 376 -17.60 6.26 -16.74
CA LEU A 376 -17.07 4.92 -17.01
C LEU A 376 -17.26 4.55 -18.49
N THR A 377 -16.37 3.70 -18.96
CA THR A 377 -16.39 3.14 -20.32
C THR A 377 -16.45 1.61 -20.24
N PRO A 378 -17.60 1.04 -19.83
CA PRO A 378 -17.70 -0.39 -19.65
C PRO A 378 -17.59 -1.12 -20.99
N SER A 379 -16.96 -2.30 -20.93
CA SER A 379 -16.85 -3.23 -22.05
C SER A 379 -17.16 -4.65 -21.62
N ILE A 380 -17.68 -5.44 -22.56
CA ILE A 380 -18.06 -6.84 -22.38
C ILE A 380 -17.33 -7.65 -23.45
N ARG A 381 -16.53 -8.61 -23.00
CA ARG A 381 -15.96 -9.64 -23.88
C ARG A 381 -16.78 -10.92 -23.73
N ARG A 382 -17.54 -11.25 -24.78
CA ARG A 382 -18.40 -12.43 -24.79
C ARG A 382 -17.59 -13.72 -24.76
N ASN A 383 -18.04 -14.68 -23.93
CA ASN A 383 -17.49 -16.03 -23.89
C ASN A 383 -18.59 -17.02 -23.51
N THR A 384 -19.22 -17.59 -24.51
CA THR A 384 -20.35 -18.52 -24.33
C THR A 384 -19.97 -19.86 -23.68
N ASN A 385 -18.67 -20.21 -23.71
CA ASN A 385 -18.17 -21.46 -23.12
C ASN A 385 -17.69 -21.28 -21.67
N ALA A 386 -17.59 -20.04 -21.20
CA ALA A 386 -17.17 -19.74 -19.84
C ALA A 386 -18.37 -19.60 -18.88
N LEU A 387 -18.09 -19.68 -17.58
CA LEU A 387 -19.10 -19.50 -16.53
C LEU A 387 -19.74 -18.11 -16.53
N SER A 388 -19.07 -17.11 -17.07
CA SER A 388 -19.61 -15.78 -17.39
C SER A 388 -18.86 -15.15 -18.55
N ASP A 389 -19.43 -14.09 -19.13
CA ASP A 389 -18.67 -13.14 -19.94
C ASP A 389 -17.62 -12.43 -19.06
N GLU A 390 -16.69 -11.71 -19.69
CA GLU A 390 -15.66 -10.92 -19.05
C GLU A 390 -16.07 -9.44 -19.10
N TYR A 391 -16.03 -8.76 -17.96
CA TYR A 391 -16.51 -7.38 -17.78
C TYR A 391 -15.39 -6.46 -17.30
N THR A 392 -15.20 -5.34 -18.00
CA THR A 392 -14.35 -4.23 -17.56
C THR A 392 -15.22 -2.98 -17.45
N PHE A 393 -15.13 -2.23 -16.36
CA PHE A 393 -15.98 -1.06 -16.14
C PHE A 393 -15.36 0.26 -16.58
N SER A 394 -14.03 0.30 -16.70
CA SER A 394 -13.29 1.49 -17.17
C SER A 394 -12.09 1.08 -17.99
N LEU A 395 -11.89 1.70 -19.15
CA LEU A 395 -10.67 1.54 -19.95
C LEU A 395 -9.48 2.32 -19.36
N ARG A 396 -9.76 3.30 -18.49
CA ARG A 396 -8.73 4.06 -17.76
C ARG A 396 -8.56 3.48 -16.37
N PRO A 397 -7.36 3.55 -15.79
CA PRO A 397 -7.14 3.17 -14.40
C PRO A 397 -8.01 4.01 -13.47
N VAL A 398 -8.98 3.36 -12.84
CA VAL A 398 -9.86 3.95 -11.83
C VAL A 398 -9.88 3.02 -10.63
N ARG A 399 -9.44 3.52 -9.48
CA ARG A 399 -9.58 2.84 -8.19
C ARG A 399 -10.49 3.64 -7.28
N LEU A 400 -11.47 2.96 -6.73
CA LEU A 400 -12.46 3.53 -5.81
C LEU A 400 -11.87 3.67 -4.40
N PHE A 401 -12.26 4.71 -3.68
CA PHE A 401 -11.90 4.89 -2.26
C PHE A 401 -12.59 3.87 -1.35
N ARG A 402 -13.79 3.45 -1.74
CA ARG A 402 -14.59 2.44 -1.06
C ARG A 402 -14.93 1.32 -2.03
N SER A 403 -15.03 0.10 -1.53
CA SER A 403 -15.41 -1.04 -2.35
C SER A 403 -16.82 -0.84 -2.96
N ALA A 404 -16.92 -1.09 -4.26
CA ALA A 404 -18.19 -1.31 -4.95
C ALA A 404 -18.55 -2.79 -4.89
N THR A 405 -19.82 -3.10 -5.00
CA THR A 405 -20.30 -4.48 -5.16
C THR A 405 -20.44 -4.78 -6.65
N ILE A 406 -19.66 -5.74 -7.14
CA ILE A 406 -19.87 -6.35 -8.45
C ILE A 406 -20.76 -7.58 -8.30
N ARG A 407 -21.71 -7.78 -9.23
CA ARG A 407 -22.49 -9.01 -9.38
C ARG A 407 -22.38 -9.50 -10.80
N LEU A 408 -22.03 -10.76 -10.98
CA LEU A 408 -21.89 -11.41 -12.29
C LEU A 408 -22.87 -12.57 -12.38
N ARG A 409 -23.57 -12.67 -13.51
CA ARG A 409 -24.48 -13.78 -13.79
C ARG A 409 -23.68 -15.02 -14.17
N VAL A 410 -24.03 -16.14 -13.60
CA VAL A 410 -23.47 -17.45 -13.96
C VAL A 410 -24.27 -18.02 -15.13
N ASN A 411 -23.61 -18.26 -16.27
CA ASN A 411 -24.24 -18.63 -17.53
C ASN A 411 -24.67 -20.11 -17.58
N HIS A 412 -24.04 -20.96 -16.76
CA HIS A 412 -24.26 -22.40 -16.78
C HIS A 412 -24.62 -22.91 -15.38
N LYS A 413 -25.41 -23.98 -15.33
CA LYS A 413 -25.68 -24.66 -14.06
C LYS A 413 -24.39 -25.29 -13.54
N VAL A 414 -24.05 -25.02 -12.29
CA VAL A 414 -22.86 -25.53 -11.60
C VAL A 414 -23.30 -26.54 -10.55
N ALA A 415 -22.56 -27.65 -10.45
CA ALA A 415 -22.89 -28.72 -9.49
C ALA A 415 -22.69 -28.27 -8.05
N ASP A 416 -21.60 -27.58 -7.78
CA ASP A 416 -21.27 -27.03 -6.46
C ASP A 416 -20.96 -25.51 -6.55
N PRO A 417 -21.94 -24.65 -6.25
CA PRO A 417 -21.75 -23.21 -6.28
C PRO A 417 -20.75 -22.67 -5.25
N SER A 418 -20.42 -23.44 -4.21
CA SER A 418 -19.41 -23.03 -3.21
C SER A 418 -17.99 -22.94 -3.78
N LYS A 419 -17.77 -23.52 -4.95
CA LYS A 419 -16.50 -23.53 -5.69
C LYS A 419 -16.33 -22.35 -6.64
N LEU A 420 -17.37 -21.51 -6.78
CA LEU A 420 -17.35 -20.35 -7.65
C LEU A 420 -16.66 -19.16 -6.97
N TYR A 421 -15.93 -18.39 -7.75
CA TYR A 421 -15.36 -17.12 -7.33
C TYR A 421 -15.32 -16.11 -8.49
N ILE A 422 -15.24 -14.84 -8.18
CA ILE A 422 -14.92 -13.79 -9.14
C ILE A 422 -13.40 -13.72 -9.27
N ALA A 423 -12.92 -13.88 -10.50
CA ALA A 423 -11.52 -13.70 -10.87
C ALA A 423 -11.30 -12.32 -11.48
N ALA A 424 -10.19 -11.66 -11.15
CA ALA A 424 -9.73 -10.44 -11.80
C ALA A 424 -8.55 -10.75 -12.71
N LYS A 425 -8.69 -10.47 -14.01
CA LYS A 425 -7.60 -10.60 -14.99
C LYS A 425 -6.80 -9.29 -15.10
N GLY A 426 -5.54 -9.41 -15.48
CA GLY A 426 -4.59 -8.28 -15.55
C GLY A 426 -3.53 -8.32 -14.44
N VAL A 427 -3.75 -9.15 -13.41
CA VAL A 427 -2.74 -9.53 -12.41
C VAL A 427 -2.81 -11.05 -12.29
N VAL A 428 -1.69 -11.74 -12.44
CA VAL A 428 -1.64 -13.21 -12.43
C VAL A 428 -2.26 -13.75 -11.13
N GLY A 429 -3.19 -14.70 -11.25
CA GLY A 429 -3.75 -15.47 -10.13
C GLY A 429 -4.61 -14.67 -9.15
N ARG A 430 -5.24 -13.57 -9.55
CA ARG A 430 -6.02 -12.75 -8.60
C ARG A 430 -7.41 -13.32 -8.33
N TYR A 431 -7.51 -14.08 -7.27
CA TYR A 431 -8.78 -14.51 -6.65
C TYR A 431 -9.42 -13.34 -5.89
N ILE A 432 -10.68 -13.00 -6.19
CA ILE A 432 -11.45 -11.98 -5.48
C ILE A 432 -12.39 -12.61 -4.44
N GLY A 433 -12.79 -13.87 -4.66
CA GLY A 433 -13.80 -14.53 -3.88
C GLY A 433 -15.21 -14.20 -4.36
N GLY A 434 -16.19 -14.37 -3.49
CA GLY A 434 -17.57 -14.01 -3.76
C GLY A 434 -18.58 -14.93 -3.08
N SER A 435 -19.83 -14.47 -3.05
CA SER A 435 -20.97 -15.23 -2.53
C SER A 435 -21.98 -15.48 -3.65
N TYR A 436 -22.34 -16.74 -3.85
CA TYR A 436 -23.31 -17.15 -4.87
C TYR A 436 -24.73 -17.12 -4.32
N GLU A 437 -25.65 -16.51 -5.07
CA GLU A 437 -27.06 -16.45 -4.76
C GLU A 437 -27.91 -16.38 -6.04
N CYS A 438 -28.89 -17.30 -6.21
CA CYS A 438 -29.88 -17.26 -7.29
C CYS A 438 -29.32 -17.02 -8.70
N GLY A 439 -28.22 -17.72 -9.07
CA GLY A 439 -27.61 -17.61 -10.40
C GLY A 439 -26.64 -16.41 -10.56
N TRP A 440 -26.33 -15.70 -9.49
CA TRP A 440 -25.40 -14.60 -9.46
C TRP A 440 -24.31 -14.82 -8.42
N ILE A 441 -23.11 -14.34 -8.70
CA ILE A 441 -22.03 -14.27 -7.73
C ILE A 441 -21.68 -12.80 -7.45
N SER A 442 -21.47 -12.43 -6.20
CA SER A 442 -21.24 -11.06 -5.73
C SER A 442 -19.95 -10.95 -4.97
N ALA A 443 -19.14 -9.91 -5.22
CA ALA A 443 -17.93 -9.60 -4.47
C ALA A 443 -17.69 -8.09 -4.35
N GLY A 444 -16.80 -7.71 -3.44
CA GLY A 444 -16.31 -6.35 -3.30
C GLY A 444 -15.11 -6.08 -4.22
N ILE A 445 -15.17 -5.00 -5.02
CA ILE A 445 -14.04 -4.59 -5.86
C ILE A 445 -13.74 -3.10 -5.69
N ARG A 446 -12.49 -2.71 -5.97
CA ARG A 446 -12.08 -1.28 -6.01
C ARG A 446 -11.52 -0.87 -7.36
N ASP A 447 -10.91 -1.78 -8.11
CA ASP A 447 -10.24 -1.50 -9.38
C ASP A 447 -11.23 -1.69 -10.54
N LEU A 448 -11.66 -0.60 -11.17
CA LEU A 448 -12.65 -0.65 -12.25
C LEU A 448 -12.07 -0.94 -13.64
N HIS A 449 -10.75 -0.89 -13.78
CA HIS A 449 -10.04 -1.14 -15.04
C HIS A 449 -9.61 -2.58 -15.25
N LEU A 450 -9.75 -3.43 -14.22
CA LEU A 450 -9.48 -4.85 -14.35
C LEU A 450 -10.65 -5.56 -15.05
N ALA A 451 -10.36 -6.66 -15.70
CA ALA A 451 -11.38 -7.51 -16.30
C ALA A 451 -11.84 -8.58 -15.30
N TYR A 452 -13.14 -8.67 -15.06
CA TYR A 452 -13.76 -9.56 -14.10
C TYR A 452 -14.59 -10.64 -14.79
N SER A 453 -14.46 -11.88 -14.35
CA SER A 453 -15.28 -13.00 -14.79
C SER A 453 -15.51 -13.98 -13.65
N VAL A 454 -16.52 -14.87 -13.80
CA VAL A 454 -16.72 -15.99 -12.89
C VAL A 454 -15.79 -17.14 -13.29
N ASP A 455 -15.13 -17.72 -12.30
CA ASP A 455 -14.35 -18.94 -12.43
C ASP A 455 -14.74 -19.93 -11.33
N SER A 456 -14.22 -21.16 -11.41
CA SER A 456 -14.45 -22.21 -10.42
C SER A 456 -13.18 -22.99 -10.14
N ASP A 457 -13.03 -23.40 -8.88
CA ASP A 457 -11.95 -24.26 -8.45
C ASP A 457 -12.50 -25.49 -7.72
N ASN A 458 -12.37 -26.63 -8.38
CA ASN A 458 -12.78 -27.94 -7.86
C ASN A 458 -11.57 -28.84 -7.54
N GLU A 459 -10.34 -28.32 -7.75
CA GLU A 459 -9.11 -29.10 -7.60
C GLU A 459 -8.45 -28.76 -6.29
N PRO A 460 -8.13 -29.75 -5.43
CA PRO A 460 -7.45 -29.47 -4.18
C PRO A 460 -5.96 -29.13 -4.43
N PRO A 461 -5.31 -28.43 -3.48
CA PRO A 461 -3.88 -28.12 -3.55
C PRO A 461 -3.04 -29.37 -3.79
N VAL A 462 -1.91 -29.20 -4.47
CA VAL A 462 -0.90 -30.24 -4.66
C VAL A 462 0.12 -30.15 -3.53
N ILE A 463 0.37 -31.27 -2.85
CA ILE A 463 1.38 -31.39 -1.80
C ILE A 463 2.44 -32.40 -2.27
N SER A 464 3.70 -31.96 -2.36
CA SER A 464 4.81 -32.80 -2.78
C SER A 464 5.93 -32.81 -1.73
N ALA A 465 6.44 -34.00 -1.42
CA ALA A 465 7.59 -34.14 -0.54
C ALA A 465 8.88 -33.67 -1.22
N VAL A 466 9.67 -32.86 -0.54
CA VAL A 466 10.95 -32.36 -1.04
C VAL A 466 12.09 -33.06 -0.30
N ALA A 467 12.97 -33.76 -1.02
CA ALA A 467 14.13 -34.45 -0.48
C ALA A 467 13.80 -35.37 0.73
N SER A 468 12.73 -36.14 0.62
CA SER A 468 12.21 -36.97 1.74
C SER A 468 13.21 -38.03 2.24
N SER A 469 14.14 -38.47 1.41
CA SER A 469 15.18 -39.44 1.77
C SER A 469 16.15 -38.95 2.86
N ILE A 470 16.29 -37.62 3.01
CA ILE A 470 17.21 -37.00 3.97
C ILE A 470 16.49 -36.33 5.17
N TRP A 471 15.17 -36.43 5.26
CA TRP A 471 14.42 -35.82 6.36
C TRP A 471 14.87 -36.28 7.74
N GLN A 472 15.15 -37.58 7.86
CA GLN A 472 15.60 -38.22 9.10
C GLN A 472 17.01 -37.75 9.49
N GLU A 473 17.91 -37.65 8.51
CA GLU A 473 19.28 -37.22 8.71
C GLU A 473 19.34 -35.74 9.12
N ASN A 474 18.63 -34.89 8.39
CA ASN A 474 18.65 -33.43 8.61
C ASN A 474 17.70 -33.00 9.74
N GLY A 475 16.77 -33.86 10.16
CA GLY A 475 15.74 -33.51 11.13
C GLY A 475 14.77 -32.43 10.64
N VAL A 476 14.58 -32.32 9.32
CA VAL A 476 13.71 -31.29 8.68
C VAL A 476 12.78 -31.97 7.68
N ILE A 477 11.47 -31.83 7.90
CA ILE A 477 10.43 -32.21 6.93
C ILE A 477 10.21 -31.03 6.01
N LYS A 478 10.26 -31.23 4.69
CA LYS A 478 10.06 -30.18 3.70
C LYS A 478 9.00 -30.59 2.68
N LEU A 479 7.97 -29.76 2.52
CA LEU A 479 6.87 -29.98 1.61
C LEU A 479 6.74 -28.79 0.66
N ARG A 480 6.32 -29.06 -0.58
CA ARG A 480 5.95 -28.05 -1.56
C ARG A 480 4.44 -28.01 -1.70
N LEU A 481 3.88 -26.78 -1.65
CA LEU A 481 2.46 -26.52 -1.75
C LEU A 481 2.20 -25.71 -3.01
N GLU A 482 1.30 -26.18 -3.86
CA GLU A 482 0.92 -25.47 -5.09
C GLU A 482 -0.60 -25.56 -5.29
N ASP A 483 -1.17 -24.46 -5.72
CA ASP A 483 -2.55 -24.38 -6.18
C ASP A 483 -2.62 -23.46 -7.41
N ALA A 484 -3.19 -23.98 -8.50
CA ALA A 484 -3.14 -23.32 -9.79
C ALA A 484 -4.24 -22.26 -9.99
N LYS A 485 -5.28 -22.25 -9.15
CA LYS A 485 -6.47 -21.42 -9.34
C LYS A 485 -6.77 -20.49 -8.18
N SER A 486 -7.36 -21.00 -7.11
CA SER A 486 -7.79 -20.14 -5.99
C SER A 486 -6.65 -19.80 -5.02
N GLY A 487 -5.59 -20.60 -5.04
CA GLY A 487 -4.44 -20.47 -4.15
C GLY A 487 -4.65 -21.13 -2.79
N VAL A 488 -3.56 -21.56 -2.15
CA VAL A 488 -3.60 -22.13 -0.80
C VAL A 488 -4.09 -21.07 0.19
N ASP A 489 -5.09 -21.42 1.00
CA ASP A 489 -5.64 -20.59 2.07
C ASP A 489 -4.94 -20.87 3.41
N ARG A 490 -4.88 -22.13 3.79
CA ARG A 490 -4.29 -22.58 5.06
C ARG A 490 -3.79 -24.01 4.98
N TYR A 491 -2.91 -24.35 5.91
CA TYR A 491 -2.39 -25.70 6.08
C TYR A 491 -2.16 -26.03 7.56
N GLU A 492 -2.09 -27.32 7.86
CA GLU A 492 -1.86 -27.85 9.19
C GLU A 492 -1.06 -29.14 9.11
N GLY A 493 -0.06 -29.29 9.99
CA GLY A 493 0.75 -30.49 10.13
C GLY A 493 0.60 -31.15 11.50
N SER A 494 0.64 -32.46 11.53
CA SER A 494 0.66 -33.23 12.78
C SER A 494 1.55 -34.46 12.65
N VAL A 495 2.10 -34.89 13.78
CA VAL A 495 2.84 -36.16 13.93
C VAL A 495 2.19 -36.97 15.06
N ASP A 496 1.73 -38.19 14.75
CA ASP A 496 0.93 -39.02 15.64
C ASP A 496 -0.29 -38.30 16.25
N GLY A 497 -0.92 -37.40 15.43
CA GLY A 497 -2.05 -36.57 15.85
C GLY A 497 -1.69 -35.34 16.68
N GLN A 498 -0.43 -35.16 17.08
CA GLN A 498 0.04 -33.96 17.77
C GLN A 498 0.44 -32.88 16.74
N PHE A 499 -0.10 -31.67 16.88
CA PHE A 499 0.25 -30.52 16.02
C PHE A 499 1.77 -30.29 16.01
N VAL A 500 2.33 -30.05 14.82
CA VAL A 500 3.70 -29.62 14.61
C VAL A 500 3.75 -28.42 13.69
N LEU A 501 4.61 -27.47 14.04
CA LEU A 501 4.75 -26.21 13.32
C LEU A 501 5.43 -26.43 11.98
N PHE A 502 4.77 -26.00 10.88
CA PHE A 502 5.35 -25.84 9.57
C PHE A 502 5.50 -24.34 9.29
N GLU A 503 6.70 -23.91 9.00
CA GLU A 503 7.03 -22.51 8.67
C GLU A 503 7.28 -22.39 7.17
N GLU A 504 6.83 -21.27 6.57
CA GLU A 504 7.10 -21.02 5.15
C GLU A 504 8.56 -20.69 4.91
N VAL A 505 9.09 -21.23 3.81
CA VAL A 505 10.41 -20.86 3.31
C VAL A 505 10.21 -19.65 2.39
N GLU A 506 10.88 -18.56 2.71
CA GLU A 506 10.70 -17.25 2.08
C GLU A 506 10.55 -17.30 0.56
N LYS A 507 9.50 -16.63 0.06
CA LYS A 507 9.18 -16.44 -1.37
C LYS A 507 9.22 -17.74 -2.20
N SER A 508 8.95 -18.83 -1.55
CA SER A 508 8.83 -20.14 -2.19
C SER A 508 7.45 -20.73 -1.93
N THR A 509 7.13 -21.79 -2.64
CA THR A 509 5.96 -22.62 -2.37
C THR A 509 6.24 -23.70 -1.34
N TRP A 510 7.30 -23.58 -0.57
CA TRP A 510 7.76 -24.61 0.37
C TRP A 510 7.43 -24.24 1.81
N VAL A 511 7.12 -25.27 2.58
CA VAL A 511 6.99 -25.22 4.04
C VAL A 511 7.91 -26.24 4.67
N GLU A 512 8.50 -25.93 5.81
CA GLU A 512 9.38 -26.84 6.54
C GLU A 512 9.03 -26.95 8.03
N CYS A 513 9.15 -28.15 8.56
CA CYS A 513 9.06 -28.44 9.99
C CYS A 513 10.41 -28.95 10.48
N ARG A 514 11.01 -28.23 11.41
CA ARG A 514 12.25 -28.64 12.07
C ARG A 514 11.91 -29.48 13.29
N LEU A 515 12.15 -30.78 13.23
CA LEU A 515 11.74 -31.71 14.25
C LEU A 515 12.32 -31.40 15.65
N LYS A 516 13.57 -30.88 15.70
CA LYS A 516 14.22 -30.45 16.97
C LYS A 516 13.48 -29.30 17.66
N ASP A 517 12.68 -28.55 16.92
CA ASP A 517 11.95 -27.39 17.41
C ASP A 517 10.48 -27.72 17.75
N THR A 518 10.11 -29.00 17.64
CA THR A 518 8.79 -29.53 18.00
C THR A 518 8.76 -30.04 19.45
N PRO A 519 7.57 -30.18 20.04
CA PRO A 519 7.43 -30.84 21.37
C PRO A 519 7.59 -32.36 21.30
N LEU A 520 7.96 -32.93 20.17
CA LEU A 520 8.13 -34.37 20.01
C LEU A 520 9.41 -34.85 20.67
N HIS A 521 9.30 -35.96 21.43
CA HIS A 521 10.47 -36.61 21.98
C HIS A 521 11.12 -37.52 20.93
N ARG A 522 12.44 -37.41 20.78
CA ARG A 522 13.22 -38.28 19.90
C ARG A 522 13.19 -39.71 20.46
N ALA A 523 12.65 -40.65 19.70
CA ALA A 523 12.45 -42.03 20.13
C ALA A 523 13.04 -43.07 19.15
N GLY A 524 13.53 -42.64 17.99
CA GLY A 524 14.06 -43.53 16.94
C GLY A 524 13.02 -44.50 16.37
N LYS A 525 11.72 -44.21 16.56
CA LYS A 525 10.62 -45.06 16.09
C LYS A 525 9.88 -44.41 14.94
N PRO A 526 9.29 -45.20 14.02
CA PRO A 526 8.40 -44.66 13.00
C PRO A 526 7.21 -43.94 13.63
N ARG A 527 6.89 -42.73 13.11
CA ARG A 527 5.77 -41.89 13.52
C ARG A 527 4.99 -41.50 12.27
N GLN A 528 3.68 -41.34 12.41
CA GLN A 528 2.78 -40.94 11.32
C GLN A 528 2.76 -39.42 11.16
N LEU A 529 3.33 -38.94 10.06
CA LEU A 529 3.18 -37.56 9.62
C LEU A 529 1.87 -37.43 8.86
N ARG A 530 1.08 -36.43 9.19
CA ARG A 530 -0.09 -35.99 8.44
C ARG A 530 -0.01 -34.49 8.19
N PHE A 531 -0.16 -34.08 6.93
CA PHE A 531 -0.16 -32.68 6.55
C PHE A 531 -1.35 -32.41 5.64
N THR A 532 -2.19 -31.42 5.97
CA THR A 532 -3.38 -31.06 5.22
C THR A 532 -3.27 -29.64 4.73
N ALA A 533 -3.51 -29.39 3.43
CA ALA A 533 -3.66 -28.08 2.85
C ALA A 533 -5.08 -27.87 2.32
N ILE A 534 -5.56 -26.65 2.40
CA ILE A 534 -6.90 -26.23 1.98
C ILE A 534 -6.74 -24.97 1.13
N ASP A 535 -7.39 -24.92 -0.04
CA ASP A 535 -7.44 -23.75 -0.89
C ASP A 535 -8.56 -22.76 -0.49
N ARG A 536 -8.64 -21.63 -1.17
CA ARG A 536 -9.63 -20.58 -0.89
C ARG A 536 -11.06 -20.95 -1.32
N CYS A 537 -11.23 -22.00 -2.13
CA CYS A 537 -12.51 -22.58 -2.46
C CYS A 537 -12.88 -23.77 -1.57
N GLY A 538 -12.08 -24.06 -0.52
CA GLY A 538 -12.32 -25.09 0.49
C GLY A 538 -12.06 -26.52 -0.01
N ASN A 539 -11.31 -26.71 -1.13
CA ASN A 539 -10.86 -28.04 -1.52
C ASN A 539 -9.68 -28.44 -0.64
N ARG A 540 -9.68 -29.72 -0.24
CA ARG A 540 -8.74 -30.23 0.77
C ARG A 540 -7.88 -31.35 0.21
N ARG A 541 -6.57 -31.31 0.47
CA ARG A 541 -5.63 -32.40 0.24
C ARG A 541 -4.91 -32.75 1.52
N THR A 542 -4.78 -34.06 1.81
CA THR A 542 -3.96 -34.57 2.91
C THR A 542 -2.82 -35.39 2.34
N PHE A 543 -1.62 -35.11 2.82
CA PHE A 543 -0.40 -35.86 2.58
C PHE A 543 -0.06 -36.66 3.84
N GLU A 544 0.25 -37.94 3.69
CA GLU A 544 0.64 -38.82 4.80
C GLU A 544 1.97 -39.49 4.48
N SER A 545 2.81 -39.63 5.48
CA SER A 545 4.12 -40.28 5.39
C SER A 545 4.57 -40.78 6.74
N GLN A 546 5.51 -41.73 6.75
CA GLN A 546 6.19 -42.12 7.97
C GLN A 546 7.51 -41.35 8.10
N ILE A 547 7.81 -40.91 9.32
CA ILE A 547 9.10 -40.29 9.68
C ILE A 547 9.68 -41.04 10.87
N ILE A 548 11.00 -41.09 10.95
CA ILE A 548 11.72 -41.62 12.13
C ILE A 548 12.34 -40.43 12.87
N TYR A 549 11.98 -40.28 14.15
CA TYR A 549 12.52 -39.20 14.99
C TYR A 549 12.72 -39.63 16.42
#